data_3ffecc04582647696df523749da3886a
#
_entry.id   3ffecc04582647696df523749da3886a
#
_cell.length_a   1.000
_cell.length_b   1.000
_cell.length_c   1.000
_cell.angle_alpha   90.00
_cell.angle_beta   90.00
_cell.angle_gamma   90.00
#
_symmetry.space_group_name_H-M   'P 1'
#
loop_
_entity.id
_entity.type
_entity.pdbx_description
1 polymer ?
#
loop_
_entity_poly.entity_id
_entity_poly.type
_entity_poly.pdbx_seq_one_letter_code
_entity_poly.pdbx_strand_id
1 'polypeptide(L)'
;MNTEIFTNPIFIAIAVVLLIVVIWFLVYYFKHRNQVKVVENNHAKEKESLVQKYESEHEAERLEHKKELSNLNEKYYNDTTLLDNKLSSLHQFSVDKGEYLTDLALIQLKDKLVKDEKIRESDMIILSNVFLPSRNYTNTRKIDHLVLTRTGIYLIDSKYWSGHILHGVNEAQFETVPYVESFFDLLDLDKKREQTLIFEKADQKNVSVNHYNGVIDETKITAEKLKNKLKLQYDIVPIIYFNPKDNGNYSITNYSEDPSIRVIVGQEDLEAFFLKYVFHGRFQYTVKDLDEIADAILEQSL
;
A
#
# COMPACT_ATOMS: atom_id res chain seq x y z
N MET A 1 30.91 -35.90 107.38
CA MET A 1 31.07 -35.26 106.07
C MET A 1 30.58 -33.81 106.18
N ASN A 2 31.48 -32.87 106.01
CA ASN A 2 31.43 -31.47 106.47
C ASN A 2 30.22 -30.70 106.01
N THR A 3 29.29 -30.46 106.87
CA THR A 3 28.16 -29.49 106.70
C THR A 3 28.59 -28.00 107.00
N GLU A 4 29.82 -27.83 107.54
CA GLU A 4 30.33 -26.49 107.93
C GLU A 4 30.77 -25.62 106.75
N ILE A 5 30.96 -26.17 105.53
CA ILE A 5 31.37 -25.38 104.36
C ILE A 5 30.20 -24.50 103.79
N PHE A 6 28.95 -24.99 103.97
CA PHE A 6 27.76 -24.25 103.44
C PHE A 6 27.29 -23.13 104.34
N THR A 7 27.83 -22.99 105.57
CA THR A 7 27.45 -21.90 106.51
C THR A 7 28.46 -20.76 106.52
N ASN A 8 29.53 -20.83 105.75
CA ASN A 8 30.52 -19.81 105.69
C ASN A 8 29.92 -18.57 104.90
N PRO A 9 29.79 -17.38 105.54
CA PRO A 9 29.14 -16.20 104.90
C PRO A 9 29.80 -15.80 103.60
N ILE A 10 31.09 -16.12 103.43
CA ILE A 10 31.83 -15.81 102.20
C ILE A 10 31.35 -16.70 101.06
N PHE A 11 31.10 -17.98 101.26
CA PHE A 11 30.56 -18.89 100.24
C PHE A 11 29.15 -18.51 99.84
N ILE A 12 28.31 -18.12 100.78
CA ILE A 12 26.94 -17.65 100.48
C ILE A 12 27.01 -16.35 99.64
N ALA A 13 27.91 -15.42 99.96
CA ALA A 13 28.10 -14.20 99.19
C ALA A 13 28.54 -14.47 97.73
N ILE A 14 29.51 -15.41 97.55
CA ILE A 14 29.97 -15.80 96.25
C ILE A 14 28.84 -16.44 95.41
N ALA A 15 28.09 -17.34 96.06
CA ALA A 15 26.94 -18.00 95.43
C ALA A 15 25.86 -17.04 94.98
N VAL A 16 25.57 -16.05 95.82
CA VAL A 16 24.61 -14.95 95.43
C VAL A 16 25.10 -14.12 94.29
N VAL A 17 26.41 -13.74 94.28
CA VAL A 17 27.01 -12.98 93.17
C VAL A 17 26.99 -13.78 91.88
N LEU A 18 27.31 -15.05 91.93
CA LEU A 18 27.24 -15.94 90.76
C LEU A 18 25.80 -16.08 90.23
N LEU A 19 24.82 -16.19 91.15
CA LEU A 19 23.41 -16.28 90.78
C LEU A 19 22.93 -14.98 90.09
N ILE A 20 23.34 -13.81 90.60
CA ILE A 20 23.06 -12.50 89.98
C ILE A 20 23.71 -12.43 88.58
N VAL A 21 24.95 -12.87 88.42
CA VAL A 21 25.63 -12.88 87.12
C VAL A 21 24.89 -13.81 86.12
N VAL A 22 24.46 -15.02 86.58
CA VAL A 22 23.72 -15.94 85.74
C VAL A 22 22.34 -15.35 85.35
N ILE A 23 21.63 -14.75 86.29
CA ILE A 23 20.36 -14.07 85.98
C ILE A 23 20.58 -12.92 84.99
N TRP A 24 21.64 -12.10 85.18
CA TRP A 24 21.96 -11.00 84.28
C TRP A 24 22.30 -11.51 82.90
N PHE A 25 23.05 -12.61 82.78
CA PHE A 25 23.39 -13.26 81.54
C PHE A 25 22.16 -13.84 80.81
N LEU A 26 21.26 -14.46 81.56
CA LEU A 26 20.00 -14.94 81.02
C LEU A 26 19.11 -13.79 80.50
N VAL A 27 18.98 -12.71 81.26
CA VAL A 27 18.21 -11.54 80.83
C VAL A 27 18.83 -10.93 79.57
N TYR A 28 20.18 -10.79 79.54
CA TYR A 28 20.88 -10.27 78.40
C TYR A 28 20.67 -11.21 77.16
N TYR A 29 20.79 -12.49 77.34
CA TYR A 29 20.59 -13.49 76.29
C TYR A 29 19.17 -13.45 75.73
N PHE A 30 18.16 -13.43 76.58
CA PHE A 30 16.76 -13.33 76.13
C PHE A 30 16.47 -11.99 75.44
N LYS A 31 17.00 -10.90 75.96
CA LYS A 31 16.87 -9.60 75.34
C LYS A 31 17.53 -9.55 73.94
N HIS A 32 18.76 -10.06 73.81
CA HIS A 32 19.45 -10.15 72.55
C HIS A 32 18.69 -11.07 71.53
N ARG A 33 18.24 -12.24 71.99
CA ARG A 33 17.45 -13.15 71.16
C ARG A 33 16.15 -12.54 70.66
N ASN A 34 15.47 -11.77 71.51
CA ASN A 34 14.26 -11.09 71.07
C ASN A 34 14.54 -9.97 70.09
N GLN A 35 15.66 -9.24 70.25
CA GLN A 35 16.06 -8.23 69.24
C GLN A 35 16.39 -8.83 67.89
N VAL A 36 17.10 -9.95 67.88
CA VAL A 36 17.40 -10.69 66.64
C VAL A 36 16.11 -11.16 65.94
N LYS A 37 15.17 -11.75 66.69
CA LYS A 37 13.87 -12.12 66.15
C LYS A 37 13.06 -10.99 65.57
N VAL A 38 13.11 -9.78 66.22
CA VAL A 38 12.42 -8.59 65.75
C VAL A 38 13.05 -8.09 64.43
N VAL A 39 14.41 -8.11 64.36
CA VAL A 39 15.12 -7.74 63.12
C VAL A 39 14.83 -8.73 62.00
N GLU A 40 14.88 -10.05 62.27
CA GLU A 40 14.56 -11.08 61.27
C GLU A 40 13.11 -10.94 60.77
N ASN A 41 12.15 -10.70 61.64
CA ASN A 41 10.75 -10.48 61.27
C ASN A 41 10.57 -9.20 60.44
N ASN A 42 11.29 -8.14 60.78
CA ASN A 42 11.22 -6.91 60.02
C ASN A 42 11.83 -7.07 58.61
N HIS A 43 12.99 -7.73 58.49
CA HIS A 43 13.59 -8.09 57.20
C HIS A 43 12.69 -9.02 56.38
N ALA A 44 12.04 -10.01 57.04
CA ALA A 44 11.10 -10.89 56.33
C ALA A 44 9.91 -10.11 55.75
N LYS A 45 9.32 -9.19 56.56
CA LYS A 45 8.22 -8.32 56.14
C LYS A 45 8.65 -7.35 55.01
N GLU A 46 9.85 -6.77 55.12
CA GLU A 46 10.37 -5.84 54.12
C GLU A 46 10.62 -6.58 52.81
N LYS A 47 11.21 -7.80 52.87
CA LYS A 47 11.38 -8.66 51.72
C LYS A 47 10.05 -9.04 51.06
N GLU A 48 9.07 -9.42 51.85
CA GLU A 48 7.72 -9.78 51.37
C GLU A 48 7.02 -8.60 50.70
N SER A 49 7.11 -7.40 51.31
CA SER A 49 6.56 -6.17 50.71
C SER A 49 7.27 -5.77 49.41
N LEU A 50 8.60 -5.97 49.31
CA LEU A 50 9.39 -5.76 48.08
C LEU A 50 8.99 -6.73 46.98
N VAL A 51 8.84 -8.01 47.31
CA VAL A 51 8.40 -9.03 46.35
C VAL A 51 7.00 -8.71 45.83
N GLN A 52 6.05 -8.39 46.71
CA GLN A 52 4.71 -8.00 46.30
C GLN A 52 4.70 -6.76 45.40
N LYS A 53 5.56 -5.77 45.71
CA LYS A 53 5.70 -4.58 44.89
C LYS A 53 6.23 -4.92 43.48
N TYR A 54 7.30 -5.71 43.37
CA TYR A 54 7.85 -6.15 42.11
C TYR A 54 6.86 -7.03 41.32
N GLU A 55 6.13 -7.91 41.97
CA GLU A 55 5.12 -8.72 41.30
C GLU A 55 3.98 -7.85 40.75
N SER A 56 3.52 -6.85 41.51
CA SER A 56 2.47 -5.93 41.07
C SER A 56 2.93 -5.01 39.91
N GLU A 57 4.17 -4.51 39.96
CA GLU A 57 4.75 -3.72 38.87
C GLU A 57 4.92 -4.56 37.60
N HIS A 58 5.43 -5.77 37.73
CA HIS A 58 5.62 -6.68 36.61
C HIS A 58 4.28 -7.15 35.99
N GLU A 59 3.27 -7.32 36.81
CA GLU A 59 1.93 -7.68 36.34
C GLU A 59 1.27 -6.49 35.61
N ALA A 60 1.47 -5.27 36.11
CA ALA A 60 1.03 -4.05 35.44
C ALA A 60 1.71 -3.86 34.07
N GLU A 61 3.03 -4.02 33.99
CA GLU A 61 3.77 -3.99 32.73
C GLU A 61 3.31 -5.06 31.74
N ARG A 62 3.07 -6.29 32.22
CA ARG A 62 2.55 -7.38 31.36
C ARG A 62 1.16 -7.06 30.82
N LEU A 63 0.30 -6.45 31.63
CA LEU A 63 -1.04 -6.03 31.21
C LEU A 63 -0.97 -4.89 30.17
N GLU A 64 -0.07 -3.94 30.37
CA GLU A 64 0.15 -2.84 29.44
C GLU A 64 0.67 -3.35 28.09
N HIS A 65 1.71 -4.19 28.10
CA HIS A 65 2.23 -4.83 26.88
C HIS A 65 1.18 -5.69 26.17
N LYS A 66 0.36 -6.41 26.92
CA LYS A 66 -0.73 -7.20 26.33
C LYS A 66 -1.77 -6.32 25.66
N LYS A 67 -2.05 -5.15 26.24
CA LYS A 67 -2.97 -4.16 25.67
C LYS A 67 -2.39 -3.50 24.42
N GLU A 68 -1.11 -3.14 24.45
CA GLU A 68 -0.42 -2.61 23.27
C GLU A 68 -0.38 -3.61 22.12
N LEU A 69 -0.06 -4.88 22.39
CA LEU A 69 -0.08 -5.96 21.40
C LEU A 69 -1.48 -6.18 20.82
N SER A 70 -2.51 -6.11 21.66
CA SER A 70 -3.90 -6.22 21.21
C SER A 70 -4.29 -5.07 20.30
N ASN A 71 -3.93 -3.84 20.66
CA ASN A 71 -4.21 -2.66 19.85
C ASN A 71 -3.44 -2.69 18.53
N LEU A 72 -2.18 -3.14 18.54
CA LEU A 72 -1.36 -3.27 17.33
C LEU A 72 -1.92 -4.34 16.40
N ASN A 73 -2.35 -5.48 16.94
CA ASN A 73 -2.98 -6.55 16.17
C ASN A 73 -4.32 -6.12 15.57
N GLU A 74 -5.14 -5.37 16.33
CA GLU A 74 -6.40 -4.83 15.83
C GLU A 74 -6.17 -3.83 14.70
N LYS A 75 -5.18 -2.93 14.87
CA LYS A 75 -4.80 -2.00 13.80
C LYS A 75 -4.31 -2.73 12.56
N TYR A 76 -3.42 -3.70 12.72
CA TYR A 76 -2.90 -4.51 11.62
C TYR A 76 -4.02 -5.28 10.90
N TYR A 77 -4.95 -5.86 11.64
CA TYR A 77 -6.12 -6.55 11.08
C TYR A 77 -7.03 -5.60 10.29
N ASN A 78 -7.29 -4.41 10.83
CA ASN A 78 -8.10 -3.40 10.16
C ASN A 78 -7.42 -2.89 8.88
N ASP A 79 -6.11 -2.62 8.92
CA ASP A 79 -5.34 -2.17 7.76
C ASP A 79 -5.28 -3.26 6.68
N THR A 80 -5.09 -4.53 7.05
CA THR A 80 -5.08 -5.67 6.11
C THR A 80 -6.46 -5.90 5.52
N THR A 81 -7.52 -5.83 6.32
CA THR A 81 -8.90 -5.98 5.86
C THR A 81 -9.29 -4.84 4.92
N LEU A 82 -8.83 -3.61 5.19
CA LEU A 82 -9.04 -2.47 4.30
C LEU A 82 -8.32 -2.66 2.96
N LEU A 83 -7.10 -3.18 2.98
CA LEU A 83 -6.33 -3.49 1.77
C LEU A 83 -6.99 -4.61 0.97
N ASP A 84 -7.43 -5.68 1.62
CA ASP A 84 -8.14 -6.80 0.98
C ASP A 84 -9.49 -6.35 0.38
N ASN A 85 -10.21 -5.47 1.08
CA ASN A 85 -11.45 -4.89 0.57
C ASN A 85 -11.19 -3.97 -0.63
N LYS A 86 -10.11 -3.18 -0.61
CA LYS A 86 -9.70 -2.37 -1.77
C LYS A 86 -9.30 -3.25 -2.94
N LEU A 87 -8.51 -4.30 -2.73
CA LEU A 87 -8.14 -5.28 -3.75
C LEU A 87 -9.36 -6.01 -4.31
N SER A 88 -10.28 -6.45 -3.46
CA SER A 88 -11.51 -7.11 -3.87
C SER A 88 -12.45 -6.18 -4.65
N SER A 89 -12.55 -4.91 -4.25
CA SER A 89 -13.34 -3.92 -4.98
C SER A 89 -12.71 -3.61 -6.34
N LEU A 90 -11.39 -3.44 -6.42
CA LEU A 90 -10.68 -3.30 -7.68
C LEU A 90 -10.91 -4.52 -8.59
N HIS A 91 -10.85 -5.72 -8.04
CA HIS A 91 -11.13 -6.96 -8.77
C HIS A 91 -12.61 -7.09 -9.22
N GLN A 92 -13.53 -6.56 -8.44
CA GLN A 92 -14.98 -6.60 -8.74
C GLN A 92 -15.40 -5.54 -9.78
N PHE A 93 -14.68 -4.41 -9.84
CA PHE A 93 -14.90 -3.34 -10.82
C PHE A 93 -14.06 -3.52 -12.09
N SER A 94 -12.96 -4.27 -12.05
CA SER A 94 -12.18 -4.65 -13.22
C SER A 94 -12.80 -5.90 -13.84
N VAL A 95 -13.83 -5.70 -14.67
CA VAL A 95 -14.39 -6.76 -15.51
C VAL A 95 -13.40 -7.18 -16.59
N ASP A 96 -12.45 -6.31 -16.92
CA ASP A 96 -11.39 -6.55 -17.91
C ASP A 96 -10.05 -6.89 -17.20
N LYS A 97 -9.53 -8.07 -17.50
CA LYS A 97 -8.22 -8.52 -17.02
C LYS A 97 -7.11 -7.52 -17.36
N GLY A 98 -7.24 -6.82 -18.48
CA GLY A 98 -6.28 -5.80 -18.93
C GLY A 98 -6.22 -4.60 -18.02
N GLU A 99 -7.37 -4.11 -17.57
CA GLU A 99 -7.45 -3.00 -16.63
C GLU A 99 -6.78 -3.38 -15.30
N TYR A 100 -7.08 -4.57 -14.76
CA TYR A 100 -6.44 -5.05 -13.54
C TYR A 100 -4.91 -5.17 -13.67
N LEU A 101 -4.42 -5.71 -14.78
CA LEU A 101 -2.98 -5.83 -15.01
C LEU A 101 -2.31 -4.47 -15.16
N THR A 102 -3.02 -3.49 -15.71
CA THR A 102 -2.54 -2.11 -15.83
C THR A 102 -2.50 -1.42 -14.47
N ASP A 103 -3.52 -1.60 -13.64
CA ASP A 103 -3.52 -1.14 -12.24
C ASP A 103 -2.30 -1.67 -11.49
N LEU A 104 -2.07 -2.98 -11.59
CA LEU A 104 -0.94 -3.63 -10.93
C LEU A 104 0.40 -3.07 -11.41
N ALA A 105 0.55 -2.86 -12.72
CA ALA A 105 1.76 -2.28 -13.30
C ALA A 105 2.02 -0.84 -12.82
N LEU A 106 0.97 -0.02 -12.74
CA LEU A 106 1.06 1.36 -12.27
C LEU A 106 1.38 1.44 -10.77
N ILE A 107 0.77 0.57 -9.95
CA ILE A 107 1.05 0.48 -8.51
C ILE A 107 2.50 0.05 -8.28
N GLN A 108 2.95 -1.01 -8.96
CA GLN A 108 4.33 -1.49 -8.87
C GLN A 108 5.34 -0.43 -9.32
N LEU A 109 5.01 0.32 -10.37
CA LEU A 109 5.82 1.44 -10.82
C LEU A 109 5.92 2.52 -9.74
N LYS A 110 4.81 2.95 -9.17
CA LYS A 110 4.79 3.93 -8.08
C LYS A 110 5.63 3.46 -6.90
N ASP A 111 5.42 2.23 -6.43
CA ASP A 111 6.15 1.65 -5.31
C ASP A 111 7.68 1.62 -5.57
N LYS A 112 8.08 1.25 -6.78
CA LYS A 112 9.48 1.26 -7.22
C LYS A 112 10.06 2.68 -7.19
N LEU A 113 9.32 3.66 -7.70
CA LEU A 113 9.74 5.05 -7.73
C LEU A 113 9.91 5.65 -6.32
N VAL A 114 8.99 5.32 -5.41
CA VAL A 114 9.05 5.74 -4.00
C VAL A 114 10.21 5.05 -3.28
N LYS A 115 10.38 3.74 -3.47
CA LYS A 115 11.48 2.97 -2.88
C LYS A 115 12.86 3.44 -3.34
N ASP A 116 12.97 3.81 -4.60
CA ASP A 116 14.19 4.36 -5.19
C ASP A 116 14.40 5.85 -4.82
N GLU A 117 13.58 6.42 -3.92
CA GLU A 117 13.60 7.81 -3.48
C GLU A 117 13.49 8.83 -4.63
N LYS A 118 12.90 8.42 -5.74
CA LYS A 118 12.76 9.25 -6.93
C LYS A 118 11.55 10.18 -6.84
N ILE A 119 10.50 9.73 -6.18
CA ILE A 119 9.30 10.50 -5.86
C ILE A 119 8.89 10.24 -4.41
N ARG A 120 8.07 11.13 -3.85
CA ARG A 120 7.34 10.88 -2.61
C ARG A 120 6.03 10.19 -2.91
N GLU A 121 5.46 9.52 -1.92
CA GLU A 121 4.13 8.87 -2.00
C GLU A 121 3.06 9.83 -2.55
N SER A 122 3.10 11.10 -2.10
CA SER A 122 2.17 12.15 -2.48
C SER A 122 2.40 12.77 -3.86
N ASP A 123 3.51 12.47 -4.54
CA ASP A 123 3.82 13.08 -5.84
C ASP A 123 3.13 12.35 -7.02
N MET A 124 2.47 11.20 -6.76
CA MET A 124 1.77 10.41 -7.76
C MET A 124 0.50 9.79 -7.16
N ILE A 125 -0.66 10.08 -7.74
CA ILE A 125 -1.96 9.51 -7.40
C ILE A 125 -2.46 8.71 -8.60
N ILE A 126 -2.92 7.48 -8.36
CA ILE A 126 -3.49 6.59 -9.38
C ILE A 126 -4.97 6.43 -9.07
N LEU A 127 -5.83 6.78 -10.02
CA LEU A 127 -7.28 6.59 -9.94
C LEU A 127 -7.69 5.63 -11.04
N SER A 128 -8.37 4.55 -10.66
CA SER A 128 -8.86 3.53 -11.59
C SER A 128 -10.37 3.60 -11.70
N ASN A 129 -10.90 3.23 -12.87
CA ASN A 129 -12.34 3.15 -13.12
C ASN A 129 -13.09 4.45 -12.80
N VAL A 130 -12.59 5.56 -13.30
CA VAL A 130 -13.23 6.89 -13.13
C VAL A 130 -14.41 7.03 -14.08
N PHE A 131 -15.58 7.35 -13.55
CA PHE A 131 -16.78 7.58 -14.35
C PHE A 131 -17.02 9.07 -14.55
N LEU A 132 -17.20 9.48 -15.80
CA LEU A 132 -17.59 10.83 -16.17
C LEU A 132 -19.07 10.84 -16.56
N PRO A 133 -19.98 11.10 -15.61
CA PRO A 133 -21.40 11.16 -15.94
C PRO A 133 -21.70 12.32 -16.88
N SER A 134 -22.48 12.09 -17.91
CA SER A 134 -23.11 13.14 -18.70
C SER A 134 -24.34 13.69 -17.96
N ARG A 135 -24.78 14.90 -18.35
CA ARG A 135 -25.97 15.54 -17.74
C ARG A 135 -27.24 14.65 -17.71
N ASN A 136 -27.35 13.68 -18.61
CA ASN A 136 -28.50 12.81 -18.75
C ASN A 136 -28.17 11.33 -18.51
N TYR A 137 -26.99 10.99 -17.97
CA TYR A 137 -26.48 9.63 -17.78
C TYR A 137 -26.43 8.75 -19.06
N THR A 138 -26.84 9.30 -20.22
CA THR A 138 -26.93 8.57 -21.48
C THR A 138 -25.60 8.34 -22.17
N ASN A 139 -24.56 9.07 -21.79
CA ASN A 139 -23.21 8.98 -22.35
C ASN A 139 -22.15 9.08 -21.24
N THR A 140 -22.28 8.26 -20.21
CA THR A 140 -21.26 8.12 -19.20
C THR A 140 -20.02 7.51 -19.84
N ARG A 141 -18.89 8.17 -19.75
CA ARG A 141 -17.60 7.62 -20.17
C ARG A 141 -16.89 7.04 -18.97
N LYS A 142 -16.33 5.87 -19.14
CA LYS A 142 -15.41 5.26 -18.21
C LYS A 142 -14.00 5.64 -18.63
N ILE A 143 -13.18 6.03 -17.69
CA ILE A 143 -11.74 6.19 -17.81
C ILE A 143 -11.12 5.03 -17.08
N ASP A 144 -10.34 4.21 -17.76
CA ASP A 144 -9.73 3.04 -17.15
C ASP A 144 -8.75 3.44 -16.04
N HIS A 145 -7.81 4.33 -16.35
CA HIS A 145 -6.86 4.84 -15.36
C HIS A 145 -6.58 6.32 -15.56
N LEU A 146 -6.44 7.03 -14.46
CA LEU A 146 -5.96 8.40 -14.43
C LEU A 146 -4.79 8.50 -13.48
N VAL A 147 -3.65 8.93 -13.98
CA VAL A 147 -2.42 9.10 -13.20
C VAL A 147 -2.16 10.58 -13.04
N LEU A 148 -2.29 11.06 -11.80
CA LEU A 148 -2.02 12.45 -11.44
C LEU A 148 -0.59 12.54 -10.91
N THR A 149 0.22 13.40 -11.51
CA THR A 149 1.60 13.64 -11.06
C THR A 149 1.86 15.15 -11.03
N ARG A 150 2.91 15.55 -10.34
CA ARG A 150 3.31 16.98 -10.33
C ARG A 150 3.71 17.50 -11.70
N THR A 151 4.08 16.65 -12.64
CA THR A 151 4.51 17.02 -14.00
C THR A 151 3.40 16.98 -15.03
N GLY A 152 2.24 16.43 -14.69
CA GLY A 152 1.09 16.34 -15.58
C GLY A 152 0.05 15.33 -15.12
N ILE A 153 -1.05 15.32 -15.87
CA ILE A 153 -2.14 14.35 -15.70
C ILE A 153 -2.18 13.47 -16.95
N TYR A 154 -2.23 12.17 -16.74
CA TYR A 154 -2.18 11.16 -17.79
C TYR A 154 -3.45 10.33 -17.76
N LEU A 155 -4.20 10.33 -18.87
CA LEU A 155 -5.37 9.48 -19.05
C LEU A 155 -4.94 8.24 -19.83
N ILE A 156 -5.06 7.05 -19.21
CA ILE A 156 -4.63 5.79 -19.81
C ILE A 156 -5.86 4.97 -20.18
N ASP A 157 -6.00 4.71 -21.47
CA ASP A 157 -6.97 3.80 -22.05
C ASP A 157 -6.29 2.45 -22.28
N SER A 158 -6.64 1.44 -21.49
CA SER A 158 -6.01 0.13 -21.47
C SER A 158 -6.61 -0.80 -22.51
N LYS A 159 -5.77 -1.41 -23.34
CA LYS A 159 -6.17 -2.39 -24.35
C LYS A 159 -5.50 -3.75 -24.09
N TYR A 160 -6.32 -4.76 -23.81
CA TYR A 160 -5.89 -6.13 -23.56
C TYR A 160 -6.36 -7.06 -24.68
N TRP A 161 -5.94 -6.74 -25.91
CA TRP A 161 -6.33 -7.48 -27.10
C TRP A 161 -5.31 -8.55 -27.45
N SER A 162 -5.77 -9.66 -28.01
CA SER A 162 -4.93 -10.74 -28.51
C SER A 162 -4.80 -10.65 -30.03
N GLY A 163 -3.80 -11.35 -30.57
CA GLY A 163 -3.58 -11.41 -32.01
C GLY A 163 -2.49 -10.46 -32.49
N HIS A 164 -2.42 -10.26 -33.81
CA HIS A 164 -1.54 -9.29 -34.44
C HIS A 164 -2.31 -7.99 -34.62
N ILE A 165 -1.85 -6.95 -33.95
CA ILE A 165 -2.51 -5.65 -33.89
C ILE A 165 -1.75 -4.63 -34.74
N LEU A 166 -2.45 -4.04 -35.70
CA LEU A 166 -1.98 -2.90 -36.47
C LEU A 166 -2.80 -1.69 -36.02
N HIS A 167 -2.16 -0.81 -35.25
CA HIS A 167 -2.81 0.37 -34.68
C HIS A 167 -2.49 1.63 -35.46
N GLY A 168 -3.51 2.46 -35.72
CA GLY A 168 -3.32 3.74 -36.39
C GLY A 168 -3.08 3.63 -37.91
N VAL A 169 -3.56 2.57 -38.54
CA VAL A 169 -3.38 2.36 -39.99
C VAL A 169 -4.40 3.17 -40.78
N ASN A 170 -3.95 3.83 -41.82
CA ASN A 170 -4.79 4.52 -42.82
C ASN A 170 -4.15 4.38 -44.23
N GLU A 171 -4.63 5.11 -45.23
CA GLU A 171 -4.13 5.05 -46.61
C GLU A 171 -2.63 5.34 -46.76
N ALA A 172 -2.01 6.08 -45.81
CA ALA A 172 -0.59 6.39 -45.86
C ALA A 172 0.31 5.14 -45.71
N GLN A 173 -0.21 4.07 -45.11
CA GLN A 173 0.53 2.81 -44.90
C GLN A 173 0.30 1.77 -46.01
N PHE A 174 -0.57 2.01 -46.97
CA PHE A 174 -0.89 0.99 -48.02
C PHE A 174 0.29 0.62 -48.87
N GLU A 175 1.22 1.52 -49.14
CA GLU A 175 2.46 1.19 -49.84
C GLU A 175 3.39 0.28 -49.03
N THR A 176 3.43 0.50 -47.72
CA THR A 176 4.29 -0.23 -46.78
C THR A 176 3.69 -1.58 -46.40
N VAL A 177 2.36 -1.65 -46.31
CA VAL A 177 1.60 -2.82 -45.87
C VAL A 177 0.46 -3.08 -46.88
N PRO A 178 0.75 -3.52 -48.13
CA PRO A 178 -0.21 -3.51 -49.25
C PRO A 178 -1.46 -4.38 -48.99
N TYR A 179 -1.33 -5.48 -48.24
CA TYR A 179 -2.49 -6.35 -47.92
C TYR A 179 -3.56 -5.64 -47.06
N VAL A 180 -3.19 -4.57 -46.36
CA VAL A 180 -4.14 -3.81 -45.49
C VAL A 180 -5.19 -3.08 -46.32
N GLU A 181 -4.82 -2.57 -47.52
CA GLU A 181 -5.77 -1.95 -48.43
C GLU A 181 -6.94 -2.89 -48.78
N SER A 182 -6.64 -4.15 -49.05
CA SER A 182 -7.68 -5.16 -49.32
C SER A 182 -8.66 -5.36 -48.15
N PHE A 183 -8.17 -5.24 -46.91
CA PHE A 183 -9.06 -5.30 -45.74
C PHE A 183 -9.91 -4.04 -45.58
N PHE A 184 -9.36 -2.88 -45.89
CA PHE A 184 -10.13 -1.63 -45.91
C PHE A 184 -11.28 -1.71 -46.90
N ASP A 185 -11.02 -2.21 -48.12
CA ASP A 185 -12.03 -2.41 -49.14
C ASP A 185 -13.05 -3.50 -48.74
N LEU A 186 -12.59 -4.61 -48.17
CA LEU A 186 -13.46 -5.72 -47.75
C LEU A 186 -14.39 -5.34 -46.61
N LEU A 187 -13.92 -4.53 -45.66
CA LEU A 187 -14.65 -4.13 -44.46
C LEU A 187 -15.34 -2.76 -44.60
N ASP A 188 -15.28 -2.14 -45.79
CA ASP A 188 -15.84 -0.80 -46.09
C ASP A 188 -15.36 0.27 -45.07
N LEU A 189 -14.04 0.29 -44.81
CA LEU A 189 -13.45 1.21 -43.85
C LEU A 189 -13.06 2.54 -44.50
N ASP A 190 -13.18 3.62 -43.73
CA ASP A 190 -12.71 4.93 -44.16
C ASP A 190 -11.16 4.95 -44.25
N LYS A 191 -10.62 5.03 -45.46
CA LYS A 191 -9.19 5.01 -45.75
C LYS A 191 -8.42 6.20 -45.17
N LYS A 192 -9.12 7.32 -44.90
CA LYS A 192 -8.52 8.56 -44.35
C LYS A 192 -8.44 8.57 -42.82
N ARG A 193 -9.19 7.73 -42.16
CA ARG A 193 -9.21 7.66 -40.71
C ARG A 193 -8.27 6.56 -40.21
N GLU A 194 -7.53 6.83 -39.17
CA GLU A 194 -6.74 5.82 -38.50
C GLU A 194 -7.62 4.72 -37.92
N GLN A 195 -7.35 3.49 -38.29
CA GLN A 195 -8.06 2.29 -37.87
C GLN A 195 -7.14 1.39 -37.03
N THR A 196 -7.73 0.62 -36.15
CA THR A 196 -7.00 -0.47 -35.48
C THR A 196 -7.54 -1.79 -35.99
N LEU A 197 -6.66 -2.57 -36.63
CA LEU A 197 -7.00 -3.90 -37.13
C LEU A 197 -6.35 -4.96 -36.24
N ILE A 198 -7.13 -5.99 -35.91
CA ILE A 198 -6.68 -7.11 -35.08
C ILE A 198 -6.89 -8.40 -35.86
N PHE A 199 -5.79 -9.11 -36.08
CA PHE A 199 -5.77 -10.40 -36.76
C PHE A 199 -5.60 -11.51 -35.73
N GLU A 200 -6.65 -12.28 -35.53
CA GLU A 200 -6.64 -13.41 -34.59
C GLU A 200 -6.78 -14.73 -35.32
N LYS A 201 -6.06 -15.74 -34.88
CA LYS A 201 -6.22 -17.09 -35.37
C LYS A 201 -7.53 -17.67 -34.82
N ALA A 202 -8.56 -17.76 -35.65
CA ALA A 202 -9.84 -18.32 -35.26
C ALA A 202 -9.77 -19.86 -35.08
N ASP A 203 -9.09 -20.54 -36.02
CA ASP A 203 -8.78 -21.97 -35.96
C ASP A 203 -7.50 -22.27 -36.75
N GLN A 204 -7.22 -23.55 -37.04
CA GLN A 204 -5.99 -23.94 -37.79
C GLN A 204 -5.90 -23.36 -39.19
N LYS A 205 -7.02 -22.96 -39.81
CA LYS A 205 -7.09 -22.53 -41.21
C LYS A 205 -7.67 -21.12 -41.39
N ASN A 206 -8.33 -20.59 -40.38
CA ASN A 206 -9.07 -19.34 -40.49
C ASN A 206 -8.45 -18.25 -39.60
N VAL A 207 -8.41 -17.04 -40.14
CA VAL A 207 -8.02 -15.81 -39.45
C VAL A 207 -9.28 -14.94 -39.32
N SER A 208 -9.62 -14.50 -38.13
CA SER A 208 -10.62 -13.46 -37.91
C SER A 208 -9.94 -12.11 -37.97
N VAL A 209 -10.64 -11.13 -38.53
CA VAL A 209 -10.18 -9.74 -38.56
C VAL A 209 -11.24 -8.90 -37.84
N ASN A 210 -10.86 -8.32 -36.74
CA ASN A 210 -11.65 -7.35 -36.03
C ASN A 210 -11.11 -5.95 -36.30
N HIS A 211 -11.96 -4.95 -36.35
CA HIS A 211 -11.56 -3.57 -36.51
C HIS A 211 -12.21 -2.68 -35.47
N TYR A 212 -11.49 -1.66 -35.07
CA TYR A 212 -11.96 -0.67 -34.11
C TYR A 212 -11.68 0.73 -34.66
N ASN A 213 -12.79 1.48 -34.81
CA ASN A 213 -12.76 2.87 -35.27
C ASN A 213 -12.68 3.79 -34.05
N GLY A 214 -11.95 4.85 -34.16
CA GLY A 214 -12.05 5.95 -33.22
C GLY A 214 -11.40 5.73 -31.86
N VAL A 215 -10.57 4.70 -31.65
CA VAL A 215 -9.85 4.48 -30.39
C VAL A 215 -9.05 5.72 -29.99
N ILE A 216 -8.34 6.30 -30.95
CA ILE A 216 -7.55 7.52 -30.76
C ILE A 216 -8.47 8.71 -30.44
N ASP A 217 -9.50 8.92 -31.27
CA ASP A 217 -10.44 10.03 -31.11
C ASP A 217 -11.19 9.97 -29.78
N GLU A 218 -11.62 8.77 -29.36
CA GLU A 218 -12.35 8.58 -28.09
C GLU A 218 -11.49 8.91 -26.89
N THR A 219 -10.24 8.48 -26.89
CA THR A 219 -9.29 8.75 -25.79
C THR A 219 -8.98 10.25 -25.71
N LYS A 220 -8.76 10.91 -26.85
CA LYS A 220 -8.54 12.37 -26.93
C LYS A 220 -9.75 13.17 -26.45
N ILE A 221 -10.94 12.84 -26.97
CA ILE A 221 -12.20 13.51 -26.58
C ILE A 221 -12.46 13.33 -25.09
N THR A 222 -12.12 12.18 -24.54
CA THR A 222 -12.30 11.91 -23.10
C THR A 222 -11.35 12.77 -22.26
N ALA A 223 -10.08 12.89 -22.67
CA ALA A 223 -9.11 13.76 -22.01
C ALA A 223 -9.55 15.23 -22.05
N GLU A 224 -10.01 15.72 -23.22
CA GLU A 224 -10.51 17.08 -23.39
C GLU A 224 -11.76 17.35 -22.53
N LYS A 225 -12.72 16.44 -22.53
CA LYS A 225 -13.92 16.55 -21.68
C LYS A 225 -13.57 16.62 -20.20
N LEU A 226 -12.65 15.79 -19.73
CA LEU A 226 -12.20 15.79 -18.35
C LEU A 226 -11.51 17.12 -18.01
N LYS A 227 -10.58 17.58 -18.86
CA LYS A 227 -9.92 18.87 -18.69
C LYS A 227 -10.92 20.01 -18.53
N ASN A 228 -11.90 20.09 -19.44
CA ASN A 228 -12.91 21.16 -19.45
C ASN A 228 -13.83 21.06 -18.23
N LYS A 229 -14.20 19.84 -17.81
CA LYS A 229 -15.06 19.62 -16.66
C LYS A 229 -14.40 20.04 -15.35
N LEU A 230 -13.12 19.73 -15.18
CA LEU A 230 -12.31 20.10 -14.02
C LEU A 230 -11.69 21.50 -14.14
N LYS A 231 -11.87 22.18 -15.28
CA LYS A 231 -11.28 23.52 -15.58
C LYS A 231 -9.76 23.56 -15.38
N LEU A 232 -9.08 22.49 -15.79
CA LEU A 232 -7.63 22.38 -15.62
C LEU A 232 -6.89 23.37 -16.51
N GLN A 233 -5.82 23.95 -15.98
CA GLN A 233 -4.96 24.89 -16.70
C GLN A 233 -4.14 24.19 -17.80
N TYR A 234 -3.68 22.98 -17.53
CA TYR A 234 -2.82 22.19 -18.42
C TYR A 234 -3.59 21.07 -19.10
N ASP A 235 -3.09 20.64 -20.25
CA ASP A 235 -3.68 19.54 -21.00
C ASP A 235 -3.46 18.20 -20.28
N ILE A 236 -4.45 17.33 -20.38
CA ILE A 236 -4.32 15.94 -19.98
C ILE A 236 -3.68 15.19 -21.14
N VAL A 237 -2.65 14.40 -20.86
CA VAL A 237 -1.95 13.61 -21.87
C VAL A 237 -2.72 12.30 -22.08
N PRO A 238 -3.37 12.09 -23.25
CA PRO A 238 -4.03 10.82 -23.55
C PRO A 238 -3.00 9.76 -23.92
N ILE A 239 -3.18 8.56 -23.36
CA ILE A 239 -2.33 7.39 -23.57
C ILE A 239 -3.20 6.20 -23.95
N ILE A 240 -2.87 5.52 -25.03
CA ILE A 240 -3.35 4.18 -25.35
C ILE A 240 -2.27 3.21 -24.89
N TYR A 241 -2.63 2.35 -23.95
CA TYR A 241 -1.71 1.36 -23.40
C TYR A 241 -2.11 -0.06 -23.82
N PHE A 242 -1.30 -0.67 -24.66
CA PHE A 242 -1.47 -2.07 -25.04
C PHE A 242 -0.77 -2.96 -24.02
N ASN A 243 -1.57 -3.70 -23.27
CA ASN A 243 -1.09 -4.62 -22.27
C ASN A 243 -0.86 -6.00 -22.91
N PRO A 244 0.37 -6.54 -22.92
CA PRO A 244 0.65 -7.81 -23.55
C PRO A 244 0.03 -8.99 -22.81
N LYS A 245 -0.50 -9.95 -23.58
CA LYS A 245 -0.88 -11.26 -23.05
C LYS A 245 0.35 -12.15 -22.91
N ASP A 246 0.42 -12.93 -21.82
CA ASP A 246 1.51 -13.83 -21.48
C ASP A 246 1.69 -15.04 -22.44
N ASN A 247 0.96 -15.10 -23.55
CA ASN A 247 0.97 -16.24 -24.46
C ASN A 247 1.98 -16.13 -25.61
N GLY A 248 2.76 -15.07 -25.69
CA GLY A 248 3.85 -14.90 -26.64
C GLY A 248 3.48 -14.86 -28.15
N ASN A 249 2.19 -14.94 -28.48
CA ASN A 249 1.69 -15.10 -29.86
C ASN A 249 1.02 -13.85 -30.40
N TYR A 250 1.45 -12.66 -30.00
CA TYR A 250 0.90 -11.45 -30.57
C TYR A 250 2.01 -10.44 -30.86
N SER A 251 1.74 -9.55 -31.80
CA SER A 251 2.57 -8.39 -32.08
C SER A 251 1.71 -7.16 -32.19
N ILE A 252 2.24 -6.04 -31.76
CA ILE A 252 1.60 -4.74 -31.91
C ILE A 252 2.52 -3.86 -32.72
N THR A 253 2.00 -3.34 -33.82
CA THR A 253 2.69 -2.35 -34.63
C THR A 253 1.89 -1.07 -34.62
N ASN A 254 2.50 0.00 -34.13
CA ASN A 254 1.90 1.32 -34.12
C ASN A 254 2.29 2.08 -35.38
N TYR A 255 1.30 2.47 -36.16
CA TYR A 255 1.43 3.31 -37.36
C TYR A 255 0.84 4.72 -37.13
N SER A 256 0.24 4.99 -35.98
CA SER A 256 -0.29 6.31 -35.68
C SER A 256 0.84 7.34 -35.59
N GLU A 257 0.72 8.41 -36.34
CA GLU A 257 1.61 9.55 -36.34
C GLU A 257 1.05 10.74 -35.56
N ASP A 258 -0.12 10.59 -34.91
CA ASP A 258 -0.76 11.66 -34.16
C ASP A 258 0.10 12.04 -32.93
N PRO A 259 0.70 13.25 -32.92
CA PRO A 259 1.58 13.68 -31.82
C PRO A 259 0.81 13.99 -30.53
N SER A 260 -0.51 14.12 -30.61
CA SER A 260 -1.36 14.51 -29.47
C SER A 260 -1.72 13.34 -28.56
N ILE A 261 -1.42 12.10 -28.99
CA ILE A 261 -1.64 10.89 -28.21
C ILE A 261 -0.34 10.12 -28.02
N ARG A 262 -0.23 9.37 -26.94
CA ARG A 262 0.88 8.45 -26.70
C ARG A 262 0.41 7.02 -26.81
N VAL A 263 1.10 6.25 -27.63
CA VAL A 263 0.88 4.80 -27.73
C VAL A 263 2.04 4.10 -27.05
N ILE A 264 1.71 3.27 -26.06
CA ILE A 264 2.68 2.56 -25.22
C ILE A 264 2.38 1.06 -25.31
N VAL A 265 3.40 0.25 -25.49
CA VAL A 265 3.26 -1.20 -25.63
C VAL A 265 4.07 -1.91 -24.55
N GLY A 266 3.36 -2.55 -23.62
CA GLY A 266 4.00 -3.34 -22.57
C GLY A 266 4.49 -2.52 -21.38
N GLN A 267 4.82 -3.25 -20.33
CA GLN A 267 5.17 -2.64 -19.05
C GLN A 267 6.50 -1.88 -19.09
N GLU A 268 7.48 -2.36 -19.83
CA GLU A 268 8.82 -1.73 -19.93
C GLU A 268 8.72 -0.33 -20.54
N ASP A 269 7.92 -0.17 -21.62
CA ASP A 269 7.69 1.12 -22.25
C ASP A 269 6.86 2.05 -21.36
N LEU A 270 5.91 1.51 -20.59
CA LEU A 270 5.13 2.26 -19.61
C LEU A 270 6.04 2.82 -18.49
N GLU A 271 6.91 1.98 -17.94
CA GLU A 271 7.90 2.39 -16.95
C GLU A 271 8.86 3.45 -17.53
N ALA A 272 9.38 3.22 -18.74
CA ALA A 272 10.28 4.15 -19.38
C ALA A 272 9.63 5.52 -19.65
N PHE A 273 8.36 5.52 -20.04
CA PHE A 273 7.58 6.74 -20.26
C PHE A 273 7.46 7.55 -18.95
N PHE A 274 7.00 6.92 -17.87
CA PHE A 274 6.83 7.62 -16.59
C PHE A 274 8.16 8.06 -15.99
N LEU A 275 9.19 7.22 -16.06
CA LEU A 275 10.55 7.59 -15.65
C LEU A 275 11.02 8.87 -16.35
N LYS A 276 10.82 8.97 -17.66
CA LYS A 276 11.22 10.12 -18.45
C LYS A 276 10.42 11.38 -18.09
N TYR A 277 9.09 11.29 -18.03
CA TYR A 277 8.23 12.45 -17.88
C TYR A 277 8.03 12.88 -16.43
N VAL A 278 7.98 11.97 -15.50
CA VAL A 278 7.86 12.28 -14.07
C VAL A 278 9.14 12.93 -13.52
N PHE A 279 10.33 12.53 -14.00
CA PHE A 279 11.59 13.07 -13.49
C PHE A 279 12.13 14.26 -14.26
N HIS A 280 11.88 14.33 -15.55
CA HIS A 280 12.43 15.37 -16.40
C HIS A 280 11.39 16.41 -16.80
N GLY A 281 10.14 16.20 -16.43
CA GLY A 281 9.05 17.13 -16.67
C GLY A 281 9.11 18.36 -15.77
N ARG A 282 8.62 19.48 -16.30
CA ARG A 282 8.41 20.70 -15.49
C ARG A 282 7.22 20.49 -14.58
N PHE A 283 7.34 20.86 -13.30
CA PHE A 283 6.21 20.81 -12.38
C PHE A 283 5.10 21.77 -12.83
N GLN A 284 3.91 21.22 -13.00
CA GLN A 284 2.68 21.91 -13.35
C GLN A 284 1.75 22.02 -12.15
N TYR A 285 1.82 21.06 -11.24
CA TYR A 285 0.93 20.93 -10.09
C TYR A 285 1.72 20.83 -8.78
N THR A 286 1.15 21.35 -7.71
CA THR A 286 1.59 21.06 -6.33
C THR A 286 0.92 19.79 -5.83
N VAL A 287 1.40 19.23 -4.74
CA VAL A 287 0.73 18.07 -4.08
C VAL A 287 -0.71 18.42 -3.71
N LYS A 288 -0.92 19.63 -3.19
CA LYS A 288 -2.27 20.11 -2.84
C LYS A 288 -3.21 20.15 -4.04
N ASP A 289 -2.70 20.61 -5.20
CA ASP A 289 -3.51 20.61 -6.43
C ASP A 289 -3.89 19.19 -6.85
N LEU A 290 -2.98 18.21 -6.68
CA LEU A 290 -3.26 16.80 -6.99
C LEU A 290 -4.36 16.22 -6.08
N ASP A 291 -4.31 16.53 -4.79
CA ASP A 291 -5.32 16.10 -3.82
C ASP A 291 -6.68 16.73 -4.16
N GLU A 292 -6.74 18.05 -4.41
CA GLU A 292 -7.96 18.77 -4.79
C GLU A 292 -8.57 18.24 -6.10
N ILE A 293 -7.72 17.88 -7.08
CA ILE A 293 -8.16 17.29 -8.35
C ILE A 293 -8.70 15.89 -8.13
N ALA A 294 -8.01 15.06 -7.33
CA ALA A 294 -8.46 13.71 -7.01
C ALA A 294 -9.81 13.71 -6.28
N ASP A 295 -9.97 14.56 -5.29
CA ASP A 295 -11.22 14.72 -4.55
C ASP A 295 -12.36 15.15 -5.47
N ALA A 296 -12.12 16.16 -6.34
CA ALA A 296 -13.12 16.62 -7.30
C ALA A 296 -13.54 15.54 -8.31
N ILE A 297 -12.63 14.62 -8.67
CA ILE A 297 -12.94 13.47 -9.53
C ILE A 297 -13.79 12.45 -8.79
N LEU A 298 -13.41 12.10 -7.56
CA LEU A 298 -14.10 11.11 -6.74
C LEU A 298 -15.52 11.58 -6.38
N GLU A 299 -15.71 12.86 -6.04
CA GLU A 299 -17.02 13.44 -5.78
C GLU A 299 -17.95 13.41 -6.99
N GLN A 300 -17.38 13.46 -8.21
CA GLN A 300 -18.16 13.44 -9.45
C GLN A 300 -18.41 12.04 -10.00
N SER A 301 -17.68 11.04 -9.52
CA SER A 301 -17.79 9.64 -9.93
C SER A 301 -18.85 8.87 -9.13
N LEU A 302 -19.32 9.46 -8.05
CA LEU A 302 -20.41 8.96 -7.21
C LEU A 302 -21.74 9.57 -7.64
#